data_6128becfa0f76c4845241db787982dcd
#
_entry.id   6128becfa0f76c4845241db787982dcd
#
_cell.length_a   1.000
_cell.length_b   1.000
_cell.length_c   1.000
_cell.angle_alpha   90.00
_cell.angle_beta   90.00
_cell.angle_gamma   90.00
#
_symmetry.space_group_name_H-M   'P 1'
#
loop_
_entity.id
_entity.type
_entity.pdbx_description
1 polymer ?
#
loop_
_entity_poly.entity_id
_entity_poly.type
_entity_poly.pdbx_seq_one_letter_code
_entity_poly.pdbx_strand_id
1 'polypeptide(L)'
;RDWGLIVYDEVHLLPAPVFRMTADLQSRRRLGLTATLVREDGREGDVFSLIGPKRYDAPWRDIESQGWIAPADCVEVRVTLTDAERLRYATAEADERYRVCSTARSKVGVVSAIMDRHPDEPTLVIGAYLEQLEELGEALDAPVVQGSTRNSERETLYDAFRRGEVRTLVVSKVANFSIDLPEASVAVQVSGTFGSRQEEAQRLGRLLRPKGDGRQAHFYSVVSRDTLDTDYAAHRQRFLAEQGYGYRIVDADDLR
;
A
#
# COMPACT_ATOMS: atom_id res chain seq x y z
N ARG A 1 -28.58 17.74 -18.21
CA ARG A 1 -29.20 17.72 -16.86
C ARG A 1 -28.40 18.60 -15.94
N ASP A 2 -29.06 19.47 -15.22
CA ASP A 2 -28.42 20.39 -14.27
C ASP A 2 -28.40 19.71 -12.88
N TRP A 3 -27.21 19.42 -12.38
CA TRP A 3 -27.04 18.75 -11.09
C TRP A 3 -26.91 19.79 -9.98
N GLY A 4 -27.58 19.61 -8.85
CA GLY A 4 -27.47 20.50 -7.69
C GLY A 4 -26.12 20.40 -6.99
N LEU A 5 -25.58 19.20 -6.92
CA LEU A 5 -24.26 18.87 -6.33
C LEU A 5 -23.64 17.72 -7.10
N ILE A 6 -22.33 17.80 -7.35
CA ILE A 6 -21.50 16.68 -7.78
C ILE A 6 -20.45 16.43 -6.70
N VAL A 7 -20.33 15.18 -6.26
CA VAL A 7 -19.30 14.73 -5.32
C VAL A 7 -18.29 13.89 -6.11
N TYR A 8 -17.02 14.28 -6.03
CA TYR A 8 -15.90 13.55 -6.60
C TYR A 8 -15.16 12.84 -5.47
N ASP A 9 -15.26 11.52 -5.41
CA ASP A 9 -14.37 10.72 -4.59
C ASP A 9 -13.04 10.52 -5.32
N GLU A 10 -11.95 10.38 -4.57
CA GLU A 10 -10.58 10.35 -5.08
C GLU A 10 -10.29 11.53 -6.04
N VAL A 11 -10.67 12.73 -5.63
CA VAL A 11 -10.65 13.95 -6.48
C VAL A 11 -9.27 14.29 -7.04
N HIS A 12 -8.19 13.79 -6.44
CA HIS A 12 -6.83 13.95 -6.95
C HIS A 12 -6.64 13.33 -8.35
N LEU A 13 -7.52 12.41 -8.78
CA LEU A 13 -7.51 11.81 -10.12
C LEU A 13 -8.15 12.72 -11.18
N LEU A 14 -8.95 13.70 -10.78
CA LEU A 14 -9.74 14.53 -11.69
C LEU A 14 -8.92 15.25 -12.79
N PRO A 15 -7.67 15.70 -12.55
CA PRO A 15 -6.86 16.30 -13.60
C PRO A 15 -6.42 15.34 -14.72
N ALA A 16 -6.56 14.01 -14.54
CA ALA A 16 -6.23 13.06 -15.57
C ALA A 16 -7.20 13.17 -16.77
N PRO A 17 -6.73 12.98 -18.02
CA PRO A 17 -7.53 13.24 -19.24
C PRO A 17 -8.88 12.55 -19.25
N VAL A 18 -8.95 11.29 -18.77
CA VAL A 18 -10.19 10.50 -18.76
C VAL A 18 -11.20 11.06 -17.76
N PHE A 19 -10.75 11.54 -16.60
CA PHE A 19 -11.63 12.05 -15.54
C PHE A 19 -11.97 13.53 -15.75
N ARG A 20 -11.13 14.28 -16.46
CA ARG A 20 -11.35 15.69 -16.74
C ARG A 20 -12.64 15.97 -17.50
N MET A 21 -13.08 15.03 -18.34
CA MET A 21 -14.37 15.12 -19.04
C MET A 21 -15.56 15.25 -18.07
N THR A 22 -15.45 14.71 -16.85
CA THR A 22 -16.50 14.84 -15.84
C THR A 22 -16.58 16.24 -15.23
N ALA A 23 -15.51 17.03 -15.35
CA ALA A 23 -15.49 18.42 -14.89
C ALA A 23 -16.35 19.34 -15.77
N ASP A 24 -16.67 18.92 -17.01
CA ASP A 24 -17.56 19.66 -17.93
C ASP A 24 -19.05 19.48 -17.57
N LEU A 25 -19.38 18.58 -16.64
CA LEU A 25 -20.74 18.41 -16.16
C LEU A 25 -21.19 19.68 -15.41
N GLN A 26 -22.35 20.19 -15.79
CA GLN A 26 -22.91 21.37 -15.18
C GLN A 26 -23.44 21.07 -13.78
N SER A 27 -22.96 21.82 -12.80
CA SER A 27 -23.39 21.73 -11.42
C SER A 27 -23.18 23.06 -10.70
N ARG A 28 -24.12 23.40 -9.82
CA ARG A 28 -24.01 24.60 -8.98
C ARG A 28 -22.97 24.44 -7.86
N ARG A 29 -22.74 23.22 -7.40
CA ARG A 29 -21.82 22.90 -6.29
C ARG A 29 -21.00 21.66 -6.63
N ARG A 30 -19.73 21.72 -6.25
CA ARG A 30 -18.82 20.59 -6.35
C ARG A 30 -18.15 20.35 -5.01
N LEU A 31 -17.99 19.09 -4.66
CA LEU A 31 -17.27 18.64 -3.48
C LEU A 31 -16.25 17.60 -3.92
N GLY A 32 -15.00 17.81 -3.59
CA GLY A 32 -13.93 16.85 -3.77
C GLY A 32 -13.56 16.21 -2.45
N LEU A 33 -13.47 14.90 -2.43
CA LEU A 33 -13.02 14.08 -1.31
C LEU A 33 -11.75 13.34 -1.72
N THR A 34 -10.78 13.26 -0.84
CA THR A 34 -9.58 12.42 -1.02
C THR A 34 -8.89 12.20 0.32
N ALA A 35 -8.41 11.00 0.54
CA ALA A 35 -7.53 10.72 1.68
C ALA A 35 -6.12 11.31 1.48
N THR A 36 -5.74 11.55 0.22
CA THR A 36 -4.40 12.01 -0.15
C THR A 36 -4.48 13.06 -1.23
N LEU A 37 -4.30 14.33 -0.90
CA LEU A 37 -4.22 15.41 -1.90
C LEU A 37 -2.77 15.61 -2.38
N VAL A 38 -1.93 14.60 -2.29
CA VAL A 38 -0.56 14.66 -2.76
C VAL A 38 -0.50 14.09 -4.17
N ARG A 39 -0.06 14.90 -5.12
CA ARG A 39 0.23 14.48 -6.49
C ARG A 39 1.74 14.49 -6.73
N GLU A 40 2.24 13.41 -7.27
CA GLU A 40 3.69 13.29 -7.58
C GLU A 40 4.11 14.17 -8.76
N ASP A 41 3.13 14.59 -9.59
CA ASP A 41 3.34 15.49 -10.72
C ASP A 41 3.22 16.98 -10.34
N GLY A 42 3.00 17.31 -9.05
CA GLY A 42 2.89 18.69 -8.56
C GLY A 42 1.68 19.47 -9.08
N ARG A 43 0.67 18.78 -9.61
CA ARG A 43 -0.51 19.40 -10.23
C ARG A 43 -1.71 19.50 -9.29
N GLU A 44 -1.48 19.65 -7.98
CA GLU A 44 -2.55 19.86 -6.99
C GLU A 44 -3.37 21.12 -7.32
N GLY A 45 -2.74 22.13 -7.89
CA GLY A 45 -3.40 23.36 -8.33
C GLY A 45 -4.52 23.13 -9.36
N ASP A 46 -4.41 22.08 -10.18
CA ASP A 46 -5.45 21.73 -11.15
C ASP A 46 -6.73 21.25 -10.44
N VAL A 47 -6.60 20.52 -9.33
CA VAL A 47 -7.75 20.10 -8.50
C VAL A 47 -8.45 21.32 -7.91
N PHE A 48 -7.69 22.26 -7.36
CA PHE A 48 -8.24 23.48 -6.78
C PHE A 48 -8.95 24.35 -7.83
N SER A 49 -8.43 24.39 -9.06
CA SER A 49 -9.06 25.12 -10.16
C SER A 49 -10.39 24.51 -10.60
N LEU A 50 -10.52 23.18 -10.55
CA LEU A 50 -11.72 22.47 -10.99
C LEU A 50 -12.82 22.39 -9.93
N ILE A 51 -12.44 22.28 -8.65
CA ILE A 51 -13.36 22.03 -7.54
C ILE A 51 -13.44 23.23 -6.60
N GLY A 52 -12.30 23.82 -6.26
CA GLY A 52 -12.17 24.89 -5.27
C GLY A 52 -11.09 24.60 -4.23
N PRO A 53 -10.83 25.54 -3.32
CA PRO A 53 -9.77 25.40 -2.34
C PRO A 53 -10.08 24.31 -1.29
N LYS A 54 -9.03 23.75 -0.69
CA LYS A 54 -9.13 22.83 0.44
C LYS A 54 -9.89 23.52 1.59
N ARG A 55 -10.96 22.91 2.05
CA ARG A 55 -11.86 23.44 3.09
C ARG A 55 -11.71 22.73 4.43
N TYR A 56 -11.32 21.48 4.40
CA TYR A 56 -11.18 20.66 5.58
C TYR A 56 -9.98 19.73 5.43
N ASP A 57 -9.30 19.48 6.52
CA ASP A 57 -8.22 18.53 6.66
C ASP A 57 -8.36 17.81 7.99
N ALA A 58 -8.21 16.49 7.98
CA ALA A 58 -8.26 15.68 9.17
C ALA A 58 -6.97 14.84 9.22
N PRO A 59 -5.97 15.25 9.99
CA PRO A 59 -4.78 14.44 10.20
C PRO A 59 -5.15 13.04 10.74
N TRP A 60 -4.54 12.02 10.21
CA TRP A 60 -4.89 10.64 10.58
C TRP A 60 -4.71 10.36 12.08
N ARG A 61 -3.71 10.96 12.70
CA ARG A 61 -3.51 10.86 14.15
C ARG A 61 -4.67 11.41 14.97
N ASP A 62 -5.30 12.47 14.50
CA ASP A 62 -6.48 13.03 15.18
C ASP A 62 -7.68 12.08 15.06
N ILE A 63 -7.83 11.45 13.89
CA ILE A 63 -8.87 10.45 13.63
C ILE A 63 -8.61 9.17 14.46
N GLU A 64 -7.35 8.76 14.58
CA GLU A 64 -6.90 7.64 15.43
C GLU A 64 -7.21 7.92 16.91
N SER A 65 -6.86 9.10 17.41
CA SER A 65 -7.11 9.49 18.80
C SER A 65 -8.59 9.49 19.17
N GLN A 66 -9.48 9.67 18.18
CA GLN A 66 -10.93 9.59 18.33
C GLN A 66 -11.49 8.16 18.17
N GLY A 67 -10.65 7.17 17.86
CA GLY A 67 -11.04 5.77 17.70
C GLY A 67 -11.70 5.44 16.35
N TRP A 68 -11.65 6.35 15.36
CA TRP A 68 -12.21 6.12 14.04
C TRP A 68 -11.34 5.26 13.13
N ILE A 69 -10.04 5.20 13.43
CA ILE A 69 -9.09 4.28 12.79
C ILE A 69 -8.26 3.57 13.85
N ALA A 70 -7.78 2.37 13.52
CA ALA A 70 -6.95 1.57 14.41
C ALA A 70 -5.55 2.17 14.53
N PRO A 71 -4.90 2.10 15.71
CA PRO A 71 -3.49 2.43 15.85
C PRO A 71 -2.63 1.55 14.93
N ALA A 72 -1.58 2.13 14.34
CA ALA A 72 -0.64 1.42 13.48
C ALA A 72 0.78 1.41 14.03
N ASP A 73 1.41 0.23 14.02
CA ASP A 73 2.87 0.09 14.13
C ASP A 73 3.46 -0.05 12.71
N CYS A 74 4.20 0.96 12.27
CA CYS A 74 4.84 0.98 10.97
C CYS A 74 6.33 0.61 11.12
N VAL A 75 6.76 -0.46 10.47
CA VAL A 75 8.13 -1.00 10.58
C VAL A 75 8.76 -1.09 9.20
N GLU A 76 9.92 -0.45 9.02
CA GLU A 76 10.79 -0.70 7.87
C GLU A 76 11.81 -1.78 8.23
N VAL A 77 11.74 -2.90 7.54
CA VAL A 77 12.69 -4.01 7.72
C VAL A 77 13.74 -3.95 6.63
N ARG A 78 14.98 -3.70 7.01
CA ARG A 78 16.11 -3.60 6.08
C ARG A 78 16.77 -4.94 5.86
N VAL A 79 16.80 -5.36 4.59
CA VAL A 79 17.39 -6.63 4.15
C VAL A 79 18.72 -6.37 3.46
N THR A 80 19.76 -7.06 3.88
CA THR A 80 21.05 -7.06 3.19
C THR A 80 21.00 -8.02 2.02
N LEU A 81 21.32 -7.54 0.82
CA LEU A 81 21.45 -8.37 -0.37
C LEU A 81 22.60 -9.37 -0.22
N THR A 82 22.40 -10.60 -0.69
CA THR A 82 23.50 -11.56 -0.87
C THR A 82 24.53 -11.04 -1.86
N ASP A 83 25.75 -11.59 -1.86
CA ASP A 83 26.79 -11.16 -2.81
C ASP A 83 26.36 -11.35 -4.26
N ALA A 84 25.63 -12.42 -4.57
CA ALA A 84 25.09 -12.66 -5.90
C ALA A 84 24.02 -11.63 -6.31
N GLU A 85 23.12 -11.28 -5.40
CA GLU A 85 22.11 -10.23 -5.62
C GLU A 85 22.74 -8.85 -5.75
N ARG A 86 23.77 -8.57 -4.95
CA ARG A 86 24.52 -7.32 -5.01
C ARG A 86 25.24 -7.17 -6.36
N LEU A 87 25.85 -8.24 -6.85
CA LEU A 87 26.48 -8.25 -8.17
C LEU A 87 25.45 -8.02 -9.27
N ARG A 88 24.32 -8.70 -9.24
CA ARG A 88 23.22 -8.49 -10.20
C ARG A 88 22.71 -7.04 -10.16
N TYR A 89 22.53 -6.47 -8.98
CA TYR A 89 22.11 -5.08 -8.83
C TYR A 89 23.14 -4.09 -9.40
N ALA A 90 24.41 -4.30 -9.11
CA ALA A 90 25.50 -3.42 -9.58
C ALA A 90 25.66 -3.45 -11.10
N THR A 91 25.42 -4.60 -11.75
CA THR A 91 25.57 -4.80 -13.20
C THR A 91 24.27 -4.56 -13.98
N ALA A 92 23.14 -4.38 -13.30
CA ALA A 92 21.86 -4.15 -13.95
C ALA A 92 21.79 -2.78 -14.64
N GLU A 93 21.08 -2.71 -15.75
CA GLU A 93 20.75 -1.45 -16.43
C GLU A 93 19.89 -0.55 -15.50
N ALA A 94 19.93 0.75 -15.74
CA ALA A 94 19.35 1.73 -14.83
C ALA A 94 17.84 1.53 -14.60
N ASP A 95 17.11 1.14 -15.63
CA ASP A 95 15.65 0.87 -15.60
C ASP A 95 15.31 -0.47 -14.90
N GLU A 96 16.22 -1.45 -14.89
CA GLU A 96 16.05 -2.74 -14.23
C GLU A 96 16.51 -2.76 -12.76
N ARG A 97 17.33 -1.81 -12.33
CA ARG A 97 17.91 -1.80 -10.98
C ARG A 97 16.87 -1.90 -9.87
N TYR A 98 15.78 -1.14 -10.00
CA TYR A 98 14.73 -1.18 -8.99
C TYR A 98 14.05 -2.55 -8.94
N ARG A 99 13.77 -3.17 -10.08
CA ARG A 99 13.24 -4.52 -10.13
C ARG A 99 14.16 -5.50 -9.43
N VAL A 100 15.47 -5.49 -9.76
CA VAL A 100 16.44 -6.40 -9.16
C VAL A 100 16.50 -6.31 -7.64
N CYS A 101 16.54 -5.10 -7.05
CA CYS A 101 16.59 -4.96 -5.61
C CYS A 101 15.24 -5.19 -4.93
N SER A 102 14.13 -4.85 -5.57
CA SER A 102 12.81 -5.03 -4.98
C SER A 102 12.35 -6.49 -5.00
N THR A 103 12.81 -7.31 -5.97
CA THR A 103 12.49 -8.74 -6.09
C THR A 103 13.58 -9.67 -5.54
N ALA A 104 14.49 -9.15 -4.72
CA ALA A 104 15.57 -9.95 -4.14
C ALA A 104 15.02 -11.12 -3.31
N ARG A 105 15.51 -12.35 -3.56
CA ARG A 105 15.08 -13.58 -2.87
C ARG A 105 15.36 -13.54 -1.36
N SER A 106 16.39 -12.78 -0.96
CA SER A 106 16.68 -12.53 0.46
C SER A 106 15.47 -11.98 1.25
N LYS A 107 14.52 -11.34 0.59
CA LYS A 107 13.28 -10.86 1.20
C LYS A 107 12.32 -11.98 1.61
N VAL A 108 12.31 -13.12 0.93
CA VAL A 108 11.39 -14.23 1.21
C VAL A 108 11.54 -14.72 2.65
N GLY A 109 12.77 -14.98 3.08
CA GLY A 109 13.05 -15.41 4.45
C GLY A 109 12.66 -14.38 5.52
N VAL A 110 12.71 -13.09 5.17
CA VAL A 110 12.28 -12.00 6.05
C VAL A 110 10.75 -11.98 6.18
N VAL A 111 10.04 -12.16 5.08
CA VAL A 111 8.57 -12.27 5.12
C VAL A 111 8.15 -13.46 5.97
N SER A 112 8.78 -14.61 5.82
CA SER A 112 8.50 -15.78 6.67
C SER A 112 8.74 -15.47 8.15
N ALA A 113 9.85 -14.81 8.50
CA ALA A 113 10.13 -14.41 9.88
C ALA A 113 9.11 -13.40 10.45
N ILE A 114 8.58 -12.52 9.61
CA ILE A 114 7.48 -11.63 10.02
C ILE A 114 6.21 -12.46 10.28
N MET A 115 5.88 -13.41 9.41
CA MET A 115 4.72 -14.29 9.58
C MET A 115 4.79 -15.11 10.87
N ASP A 116 5.97 -15.62 11.22
CA ASP A 116 6.20 -16.37 12.47
C ASP A 116 5.95 -15.53 13.72
N ARG A 117 6.05 -14.21 13.64
CA ARG A 117 5.69 -13.28 14.74
C ARG A 117 4.20 -13.01 14.84
N HIS A 118 3.45 -13.31 13.78
CA HIS A 118 2.00 -13.06 13.67
C HIS A 118 1.23 -14.32 13.27
N PRO A 119 1.42 -15.47 13.97
CA PRO A 119 0.95 -16.79 13.50
C PRO A 119 -0.57 -16.89 13.35
N ASP A 120 -1.32 -16.10 14.10
CA ASP A 120 -2.79 -16.15 14.12
C ASP A 120 -3.45 -14.90 13.53
N GLU A 121 -2.65 -13.98 12.98
CA GLU A 121 -3.17 -12.73 12.48
C GLU A 121 -3.44 -12.77 10.96
N PRO A 122 -4.63 -12.32 10.51
CA PRO A 122 -4.91 -12.20 9.09
C PRO A 122 -3.94 -11.25 8.40
N THR A 123 -3.18 -11.76 7.44
CA THR A 123 -2.06 -11.06 6.83
C THR A 123 -2.20 -10.89 5.33
N LEU A 124 -1.87 -9.69 4.84
CA LEU A 124 -1.72 -9.39 3.42
C LEU A 124 -0.24 -9.20 3.08
N VAL A 125 0.27 -9.97 2.12
CA VAL A 125 1.60 -9.77 1.53
C VAL A 125 1.41 -9.07 0.19
N ILE A 126 2.00 -7.89 0.02
CA ILE A 126 1.69 -6.98 -1.08
C ILE A 126 2.94 -6.72 -1.91
N GLY A 127 2.86 -6.88 -3.22
CA GLY A 127 3.97 -6.60 -4.12
C GLY A 127 3.54 -6.14 -5.51
N ALA A 128 4.54 -5.70 -6.29
CA ALA A 128 4.35 -5.19 -7.64
C ALA A 128 4.71 -6.20 -8.72
N TYR A 129 5.57 -7.16 -8.43
CA TYR A 129 6.14 -8.11 -9.39
C TYR A 129 5.58 -9.50 -9.21
N LEU A 130 4.94 -10.04 -10.25
CA LEU A 130 4.21 -11.32 -10.18
C LEU A 130 5.11 -12.50 -9.82
N GLU A 131 6.29 -12.57 -10.42
CA GLU A 131 7.28 -13.62 -10.12
C GLU A 131 7.66 -13.70 -8.64
N GLN A 132 7.81 -12.51 -7.98
CA GLN A 132 8.06 -12.43 -6.54
C GLN A 132 6.85 -12.90 -5.73
N LEU A 133 5.65 -12.54 -6.17
CA LEU A 133 4.41 -12.92 -5.48
C LEU A 133 4.15 -14.43 -5.58
N GLU A 134 4.44 -15.04 -6.72
CA GLU A 134 4.35 -16.49 -6.92
C GLU A 134 5.34 -17.21 -6.00
N GLU A 135 6.61 -16.78 -5.96
CA GLU A 135 7.63 -17.33 -5.05
C GLU A 135 7.22 -17.21 -3.57
N LEU A 136 6.64 -16.07 -3.18
CA LEU A 136 6.13 -15.88 -1.82
C LEU A 136 4.89 -16.72 -1.54
N GLY A 137 3.98 -16.88 -2.51
CA GLY A 137 2.83 -17.76 -2.40
C GLY A 137 3.22 -19.19 -2.13
N GLU A 138 4.21 -19.70 -2.86
CA GLU A 138 4.78 -21.05 -2.64
C GLU A 138 5.47 -21.15 -1.27
N ALA A 139 6.31 -20.18 -0.91
CA ALA A 139 7.08 -20.21 0.34
C ALA A 139 6.20 -20.12 1.60
N LEU A 140 5.05 -19.44 1.51
CA LEU A 140 4.11 -19.22 2.61
C LEU A 140 2.92 -20.17 2.59
N ASP A 141 2.83 -21.06 1.61
CA ASP A 141 1.63 -21.90 1.33
C ASP A 141 0.35 -21.05 1.30
N ALA A 142 0.40 -19.92 0.59
CA ALA A 142 -0.65 -18.91 0.56
C ALA A 142 -1.15 -18.63 -0.87
N PRO A 143 -2.47 -18.48 -1.06
CA PRO A 143 -3.02 -18.17 -2.38
C PRO A 143 -2.58 -16.79 -2.88
N VAL A 144 -2.32 -16.72 -4.20
CA VAL A 144 -1.90 -15.49 -4.87
C VAL A 144 -3.08 -14.89 -5.65
N VAL A 145 -3.41 -13.64 -5.35
CA VAL A 145 -4.45 -12.87 -6.05
C VAL A 145 -3.79 -11.81 -6.92
N GLN A 146 -3.95 -11.92 -8.23
CA GLN A 146 -3.35 -11.02 -9.22
C GLN A 146 -4.39 -10.51 -10.22
N GLY A 147 -3.97 -9.61 -11.13
CA GLY A 147 -4.87 -9.00 -12.11
C GLY A 147 -5.60 -10.01 -13.01
N SER A 148 -4.95 -11.15 -13.33
CA SER A 148 -5.51 -12.24 -14.13
C SER A 148 -6.44 -13.18 -13.35
N THR A 149 -6.46 -13.13 -12.01
CA THR A 149 -7.36 -13.94 -11.18
C THR A 149 -8.81 -13.60 -11.51
N ARG A 150 -9.62 -14.60 -11.83
CA ARG A 150 -11.04 -14.42 -12.18
C ARG A 150 -11.80 -13.79 -11.01
N ASN A 151 -12.77 -12.93 -11.30
CA ASN A 151 -13.53 -12.23 -10.27
C ASN A 151 -14.21 -13.20 -9.27
N SER A 152 -14.80 -14.31 -9.77
CA SER A 152 -15.43 -15.31 -8.91
C SER A 152 -14.44 -16.01 -7.96
N GLU A 153 -13.25 -16.32 -8.44
CA GLU A 153 -12.18 -16.92 -7.64
C GLU A 153 -11.66 -15.93 -6.60
N ARG A 154 -11.47 -14.67 -7.01
CA ARG A 154 -11.07 -13.59 -6.12
C ARG A 154 -12.05 -13.40 -4.97
N GLU A 155 -13.37 -13.31 -5.26
CA GLU A 155 -14.40 -13.20 -4.23
C GLU A 155 -14.42 -14.41 -3.29
N THR A 156 -14.23 -15.62 -3.83
CA THR A 156 -14.13 -16.84 -3.00
C THR A 156 -12.95 -16.77 -2.02
N LEU A 157 -11.78 -16.31 -2.48
CA LEU A 157 -10.60 -16.16 -1.63
C LEU A 157 -10.78 -15.06 -0.59
N TYR A 158 -11.41 -13.94 -0.95
CA TYR A 158 -11.69 -12.86 -0.01
C TYR A 158 -12.71 -13.29 1.06
N ASP A 159 -13.74 -14.03 0.68
CA ASP A 159 -14.70 -14.57 1.65
C ASP A 159 -14.06 -15.61 2.57
N ALA A 160 -13.18 -16.47 2.06
CA ALA A 160 -12.42 -17.39 2.88
C ALA A 160 -11.49 -16.67 3.87
N PHE A 161 -10.87 -15.57 3.43
CA PHE A 161 -10.05 -14.72 4.29
C PHE A 161 -10.88 -14.03 5.39
N ARG A 162 -12.05 -13.48 5.05
CA ARG A 162 -12.98 -12.87 6.01
C ARG A 162 -13.46 -13.87 7.07
N ARG A 163 -13.66 -15.13 6.68
CA ARG A 163 -14.05 -16.21 7.61
C ARG A 163 -12.88 -16.80 8.38
N GLY A 164 -11.63 -16.39 8.11
CA GLY A 164 -10.43 -16.90 8.76
C GLY A 164 -10.03 -18.30 8.29
N GLU A 165 -10.62 -18.83 7.20
CA GLU A 165 -10.25 -20.10 6.56
C GLU A 165 -8.92 -19.97 5.82
N VAL A 166 -8.65 -18.80 5.25
CA VAL A 166 -7.37 -18.39 4.68
C VAL A 166 -6.83 -17.25 5.53
N ARG A 167 -5.66 -17.44 6.13
CA ARG A 167 -5.04 -16.45 7.02
C ARG A 167 -4.09 -15.50 6.32
N THR A 168 -3.52 -15.93 5.20
CA THR A 168 -2.57 -15.14 4.42
C THR A 168 -3.01 -15.07 2.98
N LEU A 169 -3.03 -13.86 2.43
CA LEU A 169 -3.21 -13.63 1.00
C LEU A 169 -1.99 -12.89 0.45
N VAL A 170 -1.43 -13.40 -0.64
CA VAL A 170 -0.40 -12.71 -1.42
C VAL A 170 -1.10 -11.97 -2.55
N VAL A 171 -0.97 -10.65 -2.59
CA VAL A 171 -1.78 -9.81 -3.49
C VAL A 171 -0.94 -8.92 -4.37
N SER A 172 -1.27 -8.88 -5.64
CA SER A 172 -0.64 -7.94 -6.56
C SER A 172 -1.18 -6.52 -6.33
N LYS A 173 -0.40 -5.54 -6.75
CA LYS A 173 -0.78 -4.13 -6.77
C LYS A 173 -2.17 -3.89 -7.38
N VAL A 174 -2.48 -4.51 -8.51
CA VAL A 174 -3.77 -4.34 -9.21
C VAL A 174 -4.93 -4.90 -8.39
N ALA A 175 -4.74 -6.06 -7.76
CA ALA A 175 -5.73 -6.64 -6.89
C ALA A 175 -5.96 -5.79 -5.62
N ASN A 176 -4.90 -5.16 -5.10
CA ASN A 176 -4.95 -4.36 -3.88
C ASN A 176 -5.87 -3.13 -3.96
N PHE A 177 -6.02 -2.51 -5.13
CA PHE A 177 -6.93 -1.36 -5.30
C PHE A 177 -8.42 -1.69 -5.14
N SER A 178 -8.81 -2.94 -5.39
CA SER A 178 -10.21 -3.41 -5.30
C SER A 178 -10.51 -4.19 -4.01
N ILE A 179 -9.51 -4.36 -3.13
CA ILE A 179 -9.67 -5.15 -1.91
C ILE A 179 -10.27 -4.30 -0.80
N ASP A 180 -11.35 -4.79 -0.24
CA ASP A 180 -11.93 -4.35 1.03
C ASP A 180 -11.87 -5.51 2.03
N LEU A 181 -10.74 -5.62 2.74
CA LEU A 181 -10.49 -6.64 3.75
C LEU A 181 -10.13 -5.98 5.09
N PRO A 182 -11.14 -5.48 5.82
CA PRO A 182 -10.94 -4.86 7.12
C PRO A 182 -10.42 -5.84 8.19
N GLU A 183 -10.54 -7.14 7.94
CA GLU A 183 -10.06 -8.20 8.82
C GLU A 183 -8.54 -8.28 8.88
N ALA A 184 -7.82 -7.83 7.84
CA ALA A 184 -6.37 -7.84 7.84
C ALA A 184 -5.80 -6.98 8.98
N SER A 185 -4.99 -7.57 9.84
CA SER A 185 -4.29 -6.88 10.93
C SER A 185 -2.81 -6.67 10.65
N VAL A 186 -2.25 -7.46 9.75
CA VAL A 186 -0.86 -7.35 9.31
C VAL A 186 -0.82 -7.13 7.80
N ALA A 187 0.01 -6.19 7.36
CA ALA A 187 0.37 -6.07 5.95
C ALA A 187 1.90 -6.04 5.80
N VAL A 188 2.40 -6.80 4.84
CA VAL A 188 3.82 -6.87 4.51
C VAL A 188 4.01 -6.43 3.07
N GLN A 189 4.58 -5.27 2.87
CA GLN A 189 4.91 -4.75 1.55
C GLN A 189 6.32 -5.17 1.16
N VAL A 190 6.46 -5.98 0.13
CA VAL A 190 7.77 -6.51 -0.35
C VAL A 190 8.33 -5.74 -1.53
N SER A 191 7.46 -5.13 -2.32
CA SER A 191 7.81 -4.22 -3.41
C SER A 191 6.69 -3.21 -3.63
N GLY A 192 7.02 -2.07 -4.19
CA GLY A 192 6.08 -0.98 -4.45
C GLY A 192 6.30 -0.34 -5.81
N THR A 193 5.46 0.62 -6.17
CA THR A 193 5.62 1.41 -7.39
C THR A 193 6.49 2.62 -7.07
N PHE A 194 7.63 2.73 -7.70
CA PHE A 194 8.51 3.92 -7.79
C PHE A 194 8.32 5.02 -6.72
N GLY A 195 8.10 4.63 -5.44
CA GLY A 195 7.97 5.57 -4.34
C GLY A 195 6.63 6.31 -4.23
N SER A 196 5.55 5.79 -4.79
CA SER A 196 4.23 6.43 -4.71
C SER A 196 3.73 6.56 -3.26
N ARG A 197 3.68 7.80 -2.78
CA ARG A 197 3.13 8.17 -1.46
C ARG A 197 1.64 7.86 -1.34
N GLN A 198 0.93 8.04 -2.43
CA GLN A 198 -0.51 7.81 -2.50
C GLN A 198 -0.87 6.34 -2.37
N GLU A 199 -0.14 5.45 -3.05
CA GLU A 199 -0.37 4.01 -2.94
C GLU A 199 -0.12 3.51 -1.52
N GLU A 200 0.93 3.99 -0.86
CA GLU A 200 1.25 3.67 0.52
C GLU A 200 0.11 4.09 1.47
N ALA A 201 -0.35 5.32 1.34
CA ALA A 201 -1.45 5.86 2.14
C ALA A 201 -2.75 5.07 1.96
N GLN A 202 -3.10 4.71 0.73
CA GLN A 202 -4.30 3.91 0.45
C GLN A 202 -4.20 2.50 1.04
N ARG A 203 -3.03 1.88 0.99
CA ARG A 203 -2.79 0.56 1.60
C ARG A 203 -2.96 0.60 3.10
N LEU A 204 -2.29 1.55 3.75
CA LEU A 204 -2.38 1.69 5.19
C LEU A 204 -3.80 2.09 5.63
N GLY A 205 -4.46 3.01 4.90
CA GLY A 205 -5.83 3.41 5.20
C GLY A 205 -6.84 2.26 5.20
N ARG A 206 -6.62 1.22 4.38
CA ARG A 206 -7.43 0.00 4.39
C ARG A 206 -7.13 -0.88 5.60
N LEU A 207 -5.85 -1.02 5.95
CA LEU A 207 -5.41 -1.78 7.12
C LEU A 207 -5.85 -1.13 8.43
N LEU A 208 -5.91 0.20 8.47
CA LEU A 208 -6.27 0.98 9.66
C LEU A 208 -7.77 1.00 9.98
N ARG A 209 -8.60 0.27 9.29
CA ARG A 209 -10.01 0.19 9.65
C ARG A 209 -10.17 -0.33 11.07
N PRO A 210 -11.08 0.26 11.87
CA PRO A 210 -11.30 -0.17 13.23
C PRO A 210 -11.61 -1.66 13.28
N LYS A 211 -10.95 -2.37 14.15
CA LYS A 211 -11.19 -3.78 14.41
C LYS A 211 -12.12 -3.92 15.59
N GLY A 212 -13.11 -4.79 15.50
CA GLY A 212 -14.09 -4.99 16.56
C GLY A 212 -13.49 -5.44 17.90
N ASP A 213 -12.28 -5.96 17.88
CA ASP A 213 -11.52 -6.46 19.04
C ASP A 213 -10.44 -5.48 19.54
N GLY A 214 -10.33 -4.30 18.93
CA GLY A 214 -9.36 -3.28 19.34
C GLY A 214 -7.89 -3.60 19.01
N ARG A 215 -7.62 -4.63 18.18
CA ARG A 215 -6.24 -4.97 17.78
C ARG A 215 -5.56 -3.83 17.01
N GLN A 216 -4.27 -3.68 17.25
CA GLN A 216 -3.40 -2.78 16.51
C GLN A 216 -3.14 -3.33 15.09
N ALA A 217 -2.99 -2.44 14.13
CA ALA A 217 -2.55 -2.79 12.79
C ALA A 217 -1.01 -2.77 12.72
N HIS A 218 -0.42 -3.76 12.03
CA HIS A 218 1.02 -3.85 11.78
C HIS A 218 1.31 -3.71 10.30
N PHE A 219 2.13 -2.73 9.96
CA PHE A 219 2.54 -2.48 8.58
C PHE A 219 4.05 -2.61 8.44
N TYR A 220 4.49 -3.63 7.72
CA TYR A 220 5.89 -3.90 7.43
C TYR A 220 6.23 -3.49 6.00
N SER A 221 7.31 -2.72 5.83
CA SER A 221 7.90 -2.42 4.53
C SER A 221 9.27 -3.11 4.46
N VAL A 222 9.40 -4.13 3.61
CA VAL A 222 10.65 -4.91 3.47
C VAL A 222 11.49 -4.29 2.37
N VAL A 223 12.64 -3.73 2.74
CA VAL A 223 13.45 -2.84 1.91
C VAL A 223 14.87 -3.36 1.77
N SER A 224 15.37 -3.48 0.54
CA SER A 224 16.77 -3.86 0.28
C SER A 224 17.71 -2.70 0.59
N ARG A 225 18.61 -2.91 1.56
CA ARG A 225 19.57 -1.91 2.04
C ARG A 225 20.54 -1.49 0.92
N ASP A 226 20.95 -0.23 0.96
CA ASP A 226 21.96 0.36 0.07
C ASP A 226 21.61 0.23 -1.42
N THR A 227 20.34 0.34 -1.74
CA THR A 227 19.81 0.26 -3.11
C THR A 227 18.75 1.34 -3.35
N LEU A 228 18.28 1.47 -4.60
CA LEU A 228 17.16 2.33 -4.97
C LEU A 228 15.87 2.02 -4.19
N ASP A 229 15.73 0.81 -3.64
CA ASP A 229 14.57 0.46 -2.83
C ASP A 229 14.50 1.29 -1.54
N THR A 230 15.67 1.63 -0.95
CA THR A 230 15.73 2.55 0.21
C THR A 230 15.23 3.94 -0.13
N ASP A 231 15.64 4.50 -1.28
CA ASP A 231 15.22 5.83 -1.71
C ASP A 231 13.70 5.87 -1.98
N TYR A 232 13.20 4.84 -2.65
CA TYR A 232 11.78 4.73 -2.96
C TYR A 232 10.93 4.46 -1.70
N ALA A 233 11.44 3.70 -0.74
CA ALA A 233 10.80 3.51 0.55
C ALA A 233 10.68 4.84 1.30
N ALA A 234 11.76 5.60 1.40
CA ALA A 234 11.76 6.93 2.03
C ALA A 234 10.73 7.88 1.37
N HIS A 235 10.60 7.82 0.05
CA HIS A 235 9.58 8.58 -0.68
C HIS A 235 8.15 8.15 -0.33
N ARG A 236 7.87 6.85 -0.29
CA ARG A 236 6.55 6.31 0.09
C ARG A 236 6.17 6.71 1.50
N GLN A 237 7.10 6.60 2.45
CA GLN A 237 6.89 6.85 3.87
C GLN A 237 6.66 8.33 4.20
N ARG A 238 7.07 9.25 3.33
CA ARG A 238 6.93 10.69 3.57
C ARG A 238 5.49 11.11 3.87
N PHE A 239 4.51 10.54 3.18
CA PHE A 239 3.11 10.85 3.44
C PHE A 239 2.72 10.49 4.87
N LEU A 240 3.06 9.28 5.34
CA LEU A 240 2.72 8.83 6.69
C LEU A 240 3.45 9.66 7.76
N ALA A 241 4.69 10.05 7.49
CA ALA A 241 5.42 10.95 8.36
C ALA A 241 4.74 12.33 8.47
N GLU A 242 4.21 12.85 7.36
CA GLU A 242 3.40 14.09 7.33
C GLU A 242 2.08 13.93 8.12
N GLN A 243 1.52 12.72 8.19
CA GLN A 243 0.35 12.39 9.01
C GLN A 243 0.68 12.10 10.48
N GLY A 244 1.95 12.21 10.87
CA GLY A 244 2.42 12.00 12.25
C GLY A 244 2.78 10.56 12.59
N TYR A 245 2.80 9.64 11.63
CA TYR A 245 3.30 8.28 11.82
C TYR A 245 4.81 8.22 11.60
N GLY A 246 5.54 7.55 12.48
CA GLY A 246 6.95 7.24 12.29
C GLY A 246 7.14 5.77 11.93
N TYR A 247 8.12 5.50 11.07
CA TYR A 247 8.58 4.14 10.86
C TYR A 247 9.69 3.79 11.84
N ARG A 248 9.52 2.67 12.54
CA ARG A 248 10.60 2.03 13.28
C ARG A 248 11.45 1.24 12.28
N ILE A 249 12.73 1.60 12.16
CA ILE A 249 13.66 0.92 11.26
C ILE A 249 14.35 -0.19 12.05
N VAL A 250 14.30 -1.41 11.52
CA VAL A 250 14.94 -2.59 12.09
C VAL A 250 15.73 -3.34 11.02
N ASP A 251 16.75 -4.04 11.43
CA ASP A 251 17.45 -4.97 10.55
C ASP A 251 16.73 -6.32 10.48
N ALA A 252 16.78 -6.97 9.32
CA ALA A 252 16.19 -8.28 9.14
C ALA A 252 16.74 -9.33 10.11
N ASP A 253 18.00 -9.19 10.52
CA ASP A 253 18.65 -10.08 11.48
C ASP A 253 18.07 -9.95 12.89
N ASP A 254 17.48 -8.79 13.24
CA ASP A 254 16.82 -8.55 14.53
C ASP A 254 15.39 -9.16 14.58
N LEU A 255 14.90 -9.67 13.44
CA LEU A 255 13.61 -10.35 13.37
C LEU A 255 13.70 -11.87 13.63
N ARG A 256 14.91 -12.41 13.69
CA ARG A 256 15.14 -13.86 13.90
C ARG A 256 15.13 -14.25 15.38
#